data_7c3c917f2f840601789a78531ed38957
#
_entry.id   7c3c917f2f840601789a78531ed38957
#
_cell.length_a   1.000
_cell.length_b   1.000
_cell.length_c   1.000
_cell.angle_alpha   90.00
_cell.angle_beta   90.00
_cell.angle_gamma   90.00
#
_symmetry.space_group_name_H-M   'P 1'
#
loop_
_entity.id
_entity.type
_entity.pdbx_description
1 polymer ?
#
loop_
_entity_poly.entity_id
_entity_poly.type
_entity_poly.pdbx_seq_one_letter_code
_entity_poly.pdbx_strand_id
1 'polypeptide(L)'
;MGARFVNVVVALVMICCPGAAAVAVADCISGDCRNGRGVYVLPDGGKYEGQFRDAKMTGTATITWPDGSKYTGSVKDSPNEIKKDGTGTFLFPDGKKYEGEYKDDKMTGNGIFTWPDSSRYEGALSDGKFVKGVFTWPDGGRYEGQFKDDKPNGFGALYTPDGLAYSGEFKNGKKDGNGTLTYKDGSTYMGKFRNDKKNGPGVMAYPDGQRKELMWEDDKPVKPDMVQSRPTQLR
;
A
#
# COMPACT_ATOMS: atom_id res chain seq x y z
N MET A 1 -32.85 -52.87 -0.59
CA MET A 1 -32.33 -52.06 -1.70
C MET A 1 -31.07 -51.37 -1.23
N GLY A 2 -29.89 -51.86 -1.61
CA GLY A 2 -28.63 -51.54 -1.01
C GLY A 2 -27.98 -50.32 -1.63
N ALA A 3 -27.55 -49.40 -0.81
CA ALA A 3 -26.65 -48.29 -1.18
C ALA A 3 -25.24 -48.84 -1.30
N ARG A 4 -24.65 -48.77 -2.49
CA ARG A 4 -23.24 -49.13 -2.72
C ARG A 4 -22.36 -47.95 -2.31
N PHE A 5 -21.63 -48.11 -1.19
CA PHE A 5 -20.48 -47.29 -0.88
C PHE A 5 -19.30 -47.69 -1.76
N VAL A 6 -18.82 -46.81 -2.61
CA VAL A 6 -17.56 -46.98 -3.32
C VAL A 6 -16.45 -46.53 -2.39
N ASN A 7 -15.81 -47.49 -1.74
CA ASN A 7 -14.53 -47.26 -1.03
C ASN A 7 -13.42 -47.13 -2.07
N VAL A 8 -12.94 -45.92 -2.27
CA VAL A 8 -11.65 -45.69 -2.96
C VAL A 8 -10.55 -45.90 -1.93
N VAL A 9 -9.93 -47.06 -1.92
CA VAL A 9 -8.71 -47.35 -1.16
C VAL A 9 -7.58 -46.72 -1.94
N VAL A 10 -7.05 -45.61 -1.43
CA VAL A 10 -5.77 -45.01 -1.90
C VAL A 10 -4.66 -45.80 -1.24
N ALA A 11 -3.93 -46.59 -2.01
CA ALA A 11 -2.75 -47.31 -1.55
C ALA A 11 -1.61 -46.30 -1.26
N LEU A 12 -1.30 -46.12 0.02
CA LEU A 12 -0.18 -45.37 0.49
C LEU A 12 1.11 -46.15 0.25
N VAL A 13 1.86 -45.85 -0.80
CA VAL A 13 3.25 -46.33 -0.93
C VAL A 13 4.15 -45.44 -0.07
N MET A 14 4.43 -45.83 1.14
CA MET A 14 5.47 -45.24 1.96
C MET A 14 6.84 -45.66 1.43
N ILE A 15 7.50 -44.77 0.71
CA ILE A 15 8.96 -44.82 0.50
C ILE A 15 9.59 -43.99 1.61
N CYS A 16 10.16 -44.70 2.59
CA CYS A 16 10.84 -44.11 3.72
C CYS A 16 12.24 -43.65 3.29
N CYS A 17 12.43 -42.32 3.01
CA CYS A 17 13.74 -41.69 2.99
C CYS A 17 13.78 -40.62 4.08
N PRO A 18 14.76 -40.61 4.98
CA PRO A 18 14.86 -39.59 6.02
C PRO A 18 15.41 -38.30 5.40
N GLY A 19 14.62 -37.24 5.40
CA GLY A 19 15.09 -35.90 5.06
C GLY A 19 14.35 -35.12 3.97
N ALA A 20 13.29 -35.67 3.36
CA ALA A 20 12.47 -34.89 2.41
C ALA A 20 11.32 -34.23 3.17
N ALA A 21 11.27 -32.91 3.16
CA ALA A 21 10.03 -32.20 3.49
C ALA A 21 8.91 -32.77 2.62
N ALA A 22 7.80 -33.21 3.23
CA ALA A 22 6.67 -33.71 2.50
C ALA A 22 6.14 -32.62 1.59
N VAL A 23 6.33 -32.78 0.28
CA VAL A 23 5.70 -31.92 -0.73
C VAL A 23 4.20 -32.24 -0.62
N ALA A 24 3.41 -31.23 -0.23
CA ALA A 24 1.97 -31.37 -0.19
C ALA A 24 1.47 -31.72 -1.60
N VAL A 25 0.82 -32.88 -1.73
CA VAL A 25 0.24 -33.28 -3.01
C VAL A 25 -0.98 -32.40 -3.24
N ALA A 26 -1.00 -31.71 -4.37
CA ALA A 26 -2.13 -30.90 -4.79
C ALA A 26 -3.35 -31.78 -5.03
N ASP A 27 -4.40 -31.68 -4.20
CA ASP A 27 -5.54 -32.59 -4.24
C ASP A 27 -6.88 -31.89 -4.00
N CYS A 28 -7.92 -32.36 -4.71
CA CYS A 28 -9.30 -32.04 -4.40
C CYS A 28 -9.75 -32.82 -3.17
N ILE A 29 -10.00 -32.12 -2.07
CA ILE A 29 -10.34 -32.74 -0.78
C ILE A 29 -11.85 -32.78 -0.50
N SER A 30 -12.65 -31.93 -1.18
CA SER A 30 -14.11 -32.00 -1.11
C SER A 30 -14.78 -31.20 -2.24
N GLY A 31 -16.05 -31.50 -2.51
CA GLY A 31 -16.87 -30.84 -3.52
C GLY A 31 -16.57 -31.28 -4.95
N ASP A 32 -16.90 -30.43 -5.91
CA ASP A 32 -16.66 -30.65 -7.34
C ASP A 32 -15.56 -29.76 -7.87
N CYS A 33 -14.33 -30.27 -7.85
CA CYS A 33 -13.16 -29.57 -8.37
C CYS A 33 -13.03 -29.64 -9.91
N ARG A 34 -14.08 -30.02 -10.61
CA ARG A 34 -14.10 -30.07 -12.07
C ARG A 34 -15.05 -29.04 -12.67
N ASN A 35 -16.33 -29.06 -12.27
CA ASN A 35 -17.36 -28.17 -12.82
C ASN A 35 -18.36 -27.71 -11.76
N GLY A 36 -17.86 -27.24 -10.62
CA GLY A 36 -18.68 -26.82 -9.49
C GLY A 36 -17.91 -26.06 -8.45
N ARG A 37 -18.36 -26.16 -7.22
CA ARG A 37 -17.66 -25.60 -6.06
C ARG A 37 -16.90 -26.70 -5.33
N GLY A 38 -15.63 -26.47 -5.08
CA GLY A 38 -14.77 -27.44 -4.42
C GLY A 38 -13.73 -26.82 -3.52
N VAL A 39 -13.07 -27.69 -2.76
CA VAL A 39 -11.94 -27.36 -1.90
C VAL A 39 -10.72 -28.13 -2.40
N TYR A 40 -9.63 -27.41 -2.63
CA TYR A 40 -8.41 -27.93 -3.22
C TYR A 40 -7.19 -27.48 -2.43
N VAL A 41 -6.20 -28.33 -2.26
CA VAL A 41 -4.91 -27.99 -1.62
C VAL A 41 -3.91 -27.64 -2.71
N LEU A 42 -3.41 -26.41 -2.66
CA LEU A 42 -2.40 -25.91 -3.57
C LEU A 42 -1.01 -26.50 -3.26
N PRO A 43 -0.07 -26.50 -4.22
CA PRO A 43 1.28 -27.05 -4.01
C PRO A 43 2.06 -26.34 -2.89
N ASP A 44 1.75 -25.08 -2.58
CA ASP A 44 2.35 -24.30 -1.49
C ASP A 44 1.70 -24.56 -0.12
N GLY A 45 0.75 -25.52 -0.06
CA GLY A 45 -0.01 -25.83 1.14
C GLY A 45 -1.22 -24.91 1.36
N GLY A 46 -1.46 -23.94 0.49
CA GLY A 46 -2.64 -23.10 0.51
C GLY A 46 -3.92 -23.91 0.28
N LYS A 47 -4.99 -23.58 1.01
CA LYS A 47 -6.31 -24.16 0.83
C LYS A 47 -7.16 -23.22 -0.01
N TYR A 48 -7.46 -23.64 -1.25
CA TYR A 48 -8.41 -22.98 -2.13
C TYR A 48 -9.83 -23.47 -1.85
N GLU A 49 -10.78 -22.56 -1.74
CA GLU A 49 -12.21 -22.84 -1.71
C GLU A 49 -12.92 -21.92 -2.71
N GLY A 50 -13.42 -22.47 -3.81
CA GLY A 50 -13.97 -21.66 -4.88
C GLY A 50 -14.60 -22.47 -6.01
N GLN A 51 -14.79 -21.79 -7.13
CA GLN A 51 -15.42 -22.34 -8.32
C GLN A 51 -14.40 -22.99 -9.25
N PHE A 52 -14.85 -24.06 -9.92
CA PHE A 52 -14.09 -24.76 -10.95
C PHE A 52 -14.93 -24.85 -12.24
N ARG A 53 -14.26 -24.73 -13.38
CA ARG A 53 -14.80 -24.97 -14.71
C ARG A 53 -13.76 -25.74 -15.53
N ASP A 54 -14.12 -26.92 -16.07
CA ASP A 54 -13.22 -27.80 -16.80
C ASP A 54 -11.91 -28.08 -16.04
N ALA A 55 -12.03 -28.36 -14.75
CA ALA A 55 -10.94 -28.55 -13.79
C ALA A 55 -10.01 -27.33 -13.59
N LYS A 56 -10.43 -26.15 -14.02
CA LYS A 56 -9.71 -24.87 -13.83
C LYS A 56 -10.33 -24.05 -12.71
N MET A 57 -9.51 -23.52 -11.84
CA MET A 57 -9.93 -22.60 -10.78
C MET A 57 -10.33 -21.25 -11.39
N THR A 58 -11.53 -20.75 -11.07
CA THR A 58 -12.08 -19.56 -11.71
C THR A 58 -13.05 -18.82 -10.80
N GLY A 59 -13.43 -17.61 -11.20
CA GLY A 59 -14.44 -16.81 -10.51
C GLY A 59 -13.97 -16.29 -9.17
N THR A 60 -14.84 -16.40 -8.15
CA THR A 60 -14.52 -15.91 -6.79
C THR A 60 -14.11 -17.07 -5.90
N ALA A 61 -13.04 -16.87 -5.14
CA ALA A 61 -12.50 -17.88 -4.25
C ALA A 61 -12.04 -17.29 -2.92
N THR A 62 -11.91 -18.17 -1.92
CA THR A 62 -11.15 -17.94 -0.70
C THR A 62 -9.91 -18.83 -0.72
N ILE A 63 -8.73 -18.25 -0.49
CA ILE A 63 -7.47 -18.98 -0.34
C ILE A 63 -6.93 -18.68 1.06
N THR A 64 -6.59 -19.72 1.81
CA THR A 64 -5.99 -19.57 3.14
C THR A 64 -4.67 -20.32 3.15
N TRP A 65 -3.58 -19.64 3.51
CA TRP A 65 -2.24 -20.23 3.56
C TRP A 65 -1.86 -20.67 4.99
N PRO A 66 -0.89 -21.57 5.11
CA PRO A 66 -0.43 -22.07 6.41
C PRO A 66 0.13 -21.00 7.36
N ASP A 67 0.61 -19.87 6.82
CA ASP A 67 1.10 -18.72 7.59
C ASP A 67 -0.03 -17.87 8.19
N GLY A 68 -1.29 -18.23 7.92
CA GLY A 68 -2.48 -17.50 8.36
C GLY A 68 -2.94 -16.39 7.43
N SER A 69 -2.22 -16.11 6.34
CA SER A 69 -2.70 -15.17 5.34
C SER A 69 -3.94 -15.69 4.62
N LYS A 70 -4.80 -14.76 4.17
CA LYS A 70 -6.06 -15.11 3.51
C LYS A 70 -6.36 -14.15 2.37
N TYR A 71 -6.73 -14.71 1.24
CA TYR A 71 -7.30 -13.96 0.12
C TYR A 71 -8.77 -14.33 -0.07
N THR A 72 -9.60 -13.34 -0.36
CA THR A 72 -10.98 -13.56 -0.81
C THR A 72 -11.25 -12.61 -1.97
N GLY A 73 -11.53 -13.15 -3.14
CA GLY A 73 -11.72 -12.32 -4.33
C GLY A 73 -11.69 -13.09 -5.63
N SER A 74 -11.60 -12.33 -6.71
CA SER A 74 -11.57 -12.89 -8.06
C SER A 74 -10.21 -13.52 -8.35
N VAL A 75 -10.26 -14.70 -8.98
CA VAL A 75 -9.08 -15.44 -9.42
C VAL A 75 -9.23 -15.90 -10.85
N LYS A 76 -8.10 -16.12 -11.52
CA LYS A 76 -8.04 -16.79 -12.80
C LYS A 76 -7.02 -17.92 -12.76
N ASP A 77 -7.32 -18.99 -13.48
CA ASP A 77 -6.38 -20.06 -13.74
C ASP A 77 -5.32 -19.58 -14.75
N SER A 78 -4.08 -19.94 -14.49
CA SER A 78 -2.93 -19.64 -15.35
C SER A 78 -2.11 -20.93 -15.52
N PRO A 79 -1.36 -21.11 -16.60
CA PRO A 79 -0.55 -22.31 -16.76
C PRO A 79 0.36 -22.52 -15.54
N ASN A 80 0.13 -23.56 -14.76
CA ASN A 80 0.85 -24.00 -13.57
C ASN A 80 0.53 -23.29 -12.24
N GLU A 81 -0.32 -22.26 -12.19
CA GLU A 81 -0.66 -21.56 -10.95
C GLU A 81 -2.01 -20.86 -11.02
N ILE A 82 -2.60 -20.53 -9.87
CA ILE A 82 -3.75 -19.64 -9.76
C ILE A 82 -3.28 -18.21 -9.46
N LYS A 83 -3.91 -17.23 -10.11
CA LYS A 83 -3.57 -15.80 -9.93
C LYS A 83 -4.74 -15.00 -9.41
N LYS A 84 -4.48 -14.09 -8.50
CA LYS A 84 -5.42 -13.01 -8.14
C LYS A 84 -5.56 -12.08 -9.35
N ASP A 85 -6.80 -11.91 -9.84
CA ASP A 85 -7.08 -11.06 -11.00
C ASP A 85 -8.52 -10.53 -10.88
N GLY A 86 -8.70 -9.22 -10.87
CA GLY A 86 -9.95 -8.55 -10.53
C GLY A 86 -9.92 -7.95 -9.13
N THR A 87 -11.05 -7.93 -8.43
CA THR A 87 -11.13 -7.34 -7.08
C THR A 87 -11.01 -8.41 -5.99
N GLY A 88 -10.40 -8.03 -4.87
CA GLY A 88 -10.26 -8.93 -3.74
C GLY A 88 -9.75 -8.27 -2.46
N THR A 89 -9.85 -9.02 -1.39
CA THR A 89 -9.35 -8.68 -0.05
C THR A 89 -8.22 -9.63 0.31
N PHE A 90 -7.09 -9.10 0.75
CA PHE A 90 -5.99 -9.87 1.31
C PHE A 90 -5.75 -9.48 2.76
N LEU A 91 -5.80 -10.46 3.64
CA LEU A 91 -5.40 -10.34 5.03
C LEU A 91 -4.00 -10.92 5.19
N PHE A 92 -3.06 -10.10 5.62
CA PHE A 92 -1.68 -10.49 5.86
C PHE A 92 -1.53 -11.14 7.24
N PRO A 93 -0.49 -11.98 7.47
CA PRO A 93 -0.27 -12.63 8.75
C PRO A 93 -0.04 -11.65 9.91
N ASP A 94 0.50 -10.46 9.62
CA ASP A 94 0.74 -9.40 10.59
C ASP A 94 -0.50 -8.51 10.87
N GLY A 95 -1.67 -8.91 10.33
CA GLY A 95 -2.94 -8.21 10.51
C GLY A 95 -3.19 -7.04 9.58
N LYS A 96 -2.26 -6.71 8.68
CA LYS A 96 -2.53 -5.77 7.60
C LYS A 96 -3.63 -6.30 6.68
N LYS A 97 -4.41 -5.41 6.09
CA LYS A 97 -5.48 -5.76 5.16
C LYS A 97 -5.36 -4.89 3.91
N TYR A 98 -5.47 -5.50 2.74
CA TYR A 98 -5.64 -4.81 1.47
C TYR A 98 -7.00 -5.17 0.86
N GLU A 99 -7.72 -4.18 0.36
CA GLU A 99 -8.97 -4.31 -0.38
C GLU A 99 -8.83 -3.50 -1.67
N GLY A 100 -8.86 -4.16 -2.82
CA GLY A 100 -8.67 -3.45 -4.08
C GLY A 100 -8.52 -4.36 -5.29
N GLU A 101 -7.96 -3.76 -6.33
CA GLU A 101 -7.78 -4.39 -7.63
C GLU A 101 -6.48 -5.19 -7.69
N TYR A 102 -6.54 -6.32 -8.39
CA TYR A 102 -5.42 -7.20 -8.68
C TYR A 102 -5.30 -7.43 -10.18
N LYS A 103 -4.07 -7.53 -10.65
CA LYS A 103 -3.71 -7.98 -11.97
C LYS A 103 -2.52 -8.91 -11.90
N ASP A 104 -2.69 -10.18 -12.29
CA ASP A 104 -1.63 -11.19 -12.26
C ASP A 104 -0.88 -11.24 -10.91
N ASP A 105 -1.62 -11.40 -9.78
CA ASP A 105 -1.19 -11.36 -8.38
C ASP A 105 -0.72 -10.01 -7.83
N LYS A 106 -0.55 -9.01 -8.66
CA LYS A 106 -0.08 -7.70 -8.24
C LYS A 106 -1.24 -6.80 -7.84
N MET A 107 -1.13 -6.15 -6.70
CA MET A 107 -2.04 -5.07 -6.30
C MET A 107 -1.86 -3.89 -7.26
N THR A 108 -2.96 -3.42 -7.86
CA THR A 108 -2.96 -2.37 -8.88
C THR A 108 -4.26 -1.57 -8.82
N GLY A 109 -4.41 -0.57 -9.69
CA GLY A 109 -5.64 0.22 -9.72
C GLY A 109 -5.94 0.90 -8.39
N ASN A 110 -7.20 1.00 -8.00
CA ASN A 110 -7.61 1.60 -6.74
C ASN A 110 -7.70 0.55 -5.64
N GLY A 111 -7.23 0.93 -4.45
CA GLY A 111 -7.28 0.05 -3.28
C GLY A 111 -7.13 0.78 -1.96
N ILE A 112 -7.42 0.02 -0.92
CA ILE A 112 -7.36 0.45 0.47
C ILE A 112 -6.41 -0.48 1.22
N PHE A 113 -5.38 0.07 1.83
CA PHE A 113 -4.58 -0.61 2.85
C PHE A 113 -5.03 -0.14 4.24
N THR A 114 -5.16 -1.08 5.16
CA THR A 114 -5.39 -0.81 6.58
C THR A 114 -4.37 -1.57 7.40
N TRP A 115 -3.74 -0.89 8.35
CA TRP A 115 -2.77 -1.48 9.29
C TRP A 115 -3.41 -1.74 10.64
N PRO A 116 -2.82 -2.62 11.46
CA PRO A 116 -3.32 -2.92 12.82
C PRO A 116 -3.36 -1.70 13.75
N ASP A 117 -2.50 -0.72 13.53
CA ASP A 117 -2.47 0.55 14.26
C ASP A 117 -3.56 1.54 13.83
N SER A 118 -4.45 1.15 12.92
CA SER A 118 -5.50 1.96 12.28
C SER A 118 -4.98 2.98 11.26
N SER A 119 -3.71 2.97 10.90
CA SER A 119 -3.24 3.69 9.72
C SER A 119 -3.99 3.19 8.48
N ARG A 120 -4.25 4.08 7.53
CA ARG A 120 -5.00 3.75 6.31
C ARG A 120 -4.43 4.49 5.10
N TYR A 121 -4.24 3.76 4.03
CA TYR A 121 -4.02 4.33 2.70
C TYR A 121 -5.24 4.06 1.82
N GLU A 122 -5.66 5.04 1.04
CA GLU A 122 -6.68 4.89 0.01
C GLU A 122 -6.23 5.61 -1.26
N GLY A 123 -6.12 4.88 -2.35
CA GLY A 123 -5.66 5.49 -3.60
C GLY A 123 -5.21 4.48 -4.65
N ALA A 124 -4.52 5.03 -5.65
CA ALA A 124 -3.99 4.24 -6.76
C ALA A 124 -2.69 3.52 -6.39
N LEU A 125 -2.62 2.26 -6.82
CA LEU A 125 -1.43 1.41 -6.72
C LEU A 125 -0.93 1.00 -8.11
N SER A 126 0.35 0.74 -8.20
CA SER A 126 0.98 0.06 -9.34
C SER A 126 2.03 -0.92 -8.82
N ASP A 127 1.91 -2.19 -9.22
CA ASP A 127 2.80 -3.28 -8.77
C ASP A 127 2.99 -3.33 -7.24
N GLY A 128 1.90 -3.12 -6.48
CA GLY A 128 1.89 -3.13 -5.03
C GLY A 128 2.45 -1.87 -4.35
N LYS A 129 2.84 -0.85 -5.11
CA LYS A 129 3.36 0.42 -4.59
C LYS A 129 2.33 1.53 -4.70
N PHE A 130 2.34 2.46 -3.74
CA PHE A 130 1.50 3.64 -3.77
C PHE A 130 1.95 4.61 -4.88
N VAL A 131 0.98 5.16 -5.61
CA VAL A 131 1.20 6.13 -6.70
C VAL A 131 0.62 7.50 -6.34
N LYS A 132 -0.67 7.54 -5.98
CA LYS A 132 -1.38 8.74 -5.58
C LYS A 132 -2.58 8.38 -4.73
N GLY A 133 -2.77 9.07 -3.62
CA GLY A 133 -3.88 8.77 -2.71
C GLY A 133 -3.80 9.56 -1.42
N VAL A 134 -4.57 9.11 -0.45
CA VAL A 134 -4.63 9.65 0.90
C VAL A 134 -4.06 8.63 1.88
N PHE A 135 -3.08 9.04 2.66
CA PHE A 135 -2.60 8.29 3.82
C PHE A 135 -3.05 8.98 5.09
N THR A 136 -3.71 8.25 5.98
CA THR A 136 -4.19 8.74 7.28
C THR A 136 -3.44 8.01 8.38
N TRP A 137 -2.86 8.75 9.31
CA TRP A 137 -2.19 8.20 10.50
C TRP A 137 -3.16 7.96 11.66
N PRO A 138 -2.77 7.15 12.68
CA PRO A 138 -3.64 6.85 13.82
C PRO A 138 -4.03 8.08 14.65
N ASP A 139 -3.20 9.11 14.64
CA ASP A 139 -3.45 10.37 15.34
C ASP A 139 -4.41 11.32 14.62
N GLY A 140 -4.89 10.91 13.42
CA GLY A 140 -5.79 11.71 12.58
C GLY A 140 -5.07 12.64 11.60
N GLY A 141 -3.75 12.70 11.64
CA GLY A 141 -2.95 13.37 10.61
C GLY A 141 -3.18 12.70 9.25
N ARG A 142 -3.09 13.46 8.15
CA ARG A 142 -3.24 12.89 6.81
C ARG A 142 -2.34 13.56 5.79
N TYR A 143 -1.89 12.78 4.83
CA TYR A 143 -1.24 13.24 3.61
C TYR A 143 -2.10 12.88 2.41
N GLU A 144 -2.29 13.81 1.48
CA GLU A 144 -2.98 13.60 0.23
C GLU A 144 -2.07 14.05 -0.92
N GLY A 145 -1.68 13.15 -1.81
CA GLY A 145 -0.74 13.51 -2.87
C GLY A 145 -0.12 12.32 -3.58
N GLN A 146 1.01 12.61 -4.21
CA GLN A 146 1.79 11.66 -4.97
C GLN A 146 2.76 10.89 -4.07
N PHE A 147 3.03 9.64 -4.44
CA PHE A 147 3.94 8.75 -3.73
C PHE A 147 4.99 8.19 -4.70
N LYS A 148 6.15 7.91 -4.17
CA LYS A 148 7.20 7.11 -4.82
C LYS A 148 7.88 6.26 -3.75
N ASP A 149 8.02 4.96 -4.01
CA ASP A 149 8.58 3.99 -3.06
C ASP A 149 7.92 4.12 -1.67
N ASP A 150 6.57 4.19 -1.68
CA ASP A 150 5.66 4.31 -0.53
C ASP A 150 5.92 5.54 0.38
N LYS A 151 6.58 6.56 -0.15
CA LYS A 151 6.83 7.83 0.53
C LYS A 151 6.21 8.99 -0.24
N PRO A 152 5.69 10.03 0.44
CA PRO A 152 5.34 11.30 -0.17
C PRO A 152 6.41 11.80 -1.14
N ASN A 153 6.05 12.04 -2.39
CA ASN A 153 7.00 12.50 -3.42
C ASN A 153 6.25 13.19 -4.57
N GLY A 154 6.71 14.37 -4.97
CA GLY A 154 5.96 15.22 -5.89
C GLY A 154 5.03 16.18 -5.15
N PHE A 155 3.91 16.55 -5.74
CA PHE A 155 2.96 17.48 -5.12
C PHE A 155 2.01 16.77 -4.17
N GLY A 156 1.74 17.42 -3.02
CA GLY A 156 0.79 16.93 -2.02
C GLY A 156 0.43 17.95 -0.95
N ALA A 157 -0.51 17.55 -0.11
CA ALA A 157 -0.95 18.29 1.06
C ALA A 157 -0.83 17.41 2.31
N LEU A 158 -0.28 17.98 3.36
CA LEU A 158 -0.15 17.37 4.69
C LEU A 158 -0.97 18.16 5.70
N TYR A 159 -1.77 17.46 6.48
CA TYR A 159 -2.57 18.02 7.57
C TYR A 159 -2.20 17.31 8.86
N THR A 160 -1.86 18.07 9.88
CA THR A 160 -1.51 17.51 11.19
C THR A 160 -2.65 17.71 12.20
N PRO A 161 -2.75 16.86 13.24
CA PRO A 161 -3.83 16.95 14.23
C PRO A 161 -3.84 18.26 15.03
N ASP A 162 -2.69 18.92 15.17
CA ASP A 162 -2.54 20.19 15.86
C ASP A 162 -2.97 21.40 15.01
N GLY A 163 -3.43 21.16 13.77
CA GLY A 163 -4.02 22.18 12.89
C GLY A 163 -3.02 22.87 11.97
N LEU A 164 -1.82 22.28 11.79
CA LEU A 164 -0.89 22.75 10.77
C LEU A 164 -1.22 22.10 9.43
N ALA A 165 -1.19 22.86 8.35
CA ALA A 165 -1.39 22.35 6.99
C ALA A 165 -0.23 22.81 6.08
N TYR A 166 0.27 21.89 5.27
CA TYR A 166 1.25 22.19 4.23
C TYR A 166 0.70 21.75 2.87
N SER A 167 0.88 22.58 1.86
CA SER A 167 0.60 22.23 0.45
C SER A 167 1.80 22.63 -0.40
N GLY A 168 2.38 21.66 -1.11
CA GLY A 168 3.59 21.93 -1.91
C GLY A 168 4.31 20.66 -2.33
N GLU A 169 5.60 20.83 -2.61
CA GLU A 169 6.46 19.80 -3.11
C GLU A 169 7.05 18.94 -1.97
N PHE A 170 7.10 17.63 -2.23
CA PHE A 170 7.70 16.63 -1.36
C PHE A 170 8.79 15.85 -2.09
N LYS A 171 9.82 15.47 -1.37
CA LYS A 171 10.87 14.57 -1.84
C LYS A 171 11.25 13.58 -0.75
N ASN A 172 11.11 12.28 -1.04
CA ASN A 172 11.43 11.19 -0.10
C ASN A 172 10.77 11.35 1.29
N GLY A 173 9.50 11.75 1.32
CA GLY A 173 8.72 11.92 2.54
C GLY A 173 8.89 13.26 3.25
N LYS A 174 9.71 14.17 2.73
CA LYS A 174 10.00 15.48 3.33
C LYS A 174 9.48 16.61 2.47
N LYS A 175 9.07 17.72 3.08
CA LYS A 175 8.81 18.99 2.38
C LYS A 175 10.12 19.45 1.74
N ASP A 176 10.13 19.59 0.41
CA ASP A 176 11.33 19.95 -0.35
C ASP A 176 10.92 20.56 -1.69
N GLY A 177 11.25 21.81 -1.91
CA GLY A 177 10.79 22.63 -3.03
C GLY A 177 9.88 23.78 -2.59
N ASN A 178 8.96 24.21 -3.43
CA ASN A 178 8.04 25.29 -3.13
C ASN A 178 6.79 24.79 -2.39
N GLY A 179 6.30 25.60 -1.44
CA GLY A 179 5.08 25.25 -0.73
C GLY A 179 4.54 26.35 0.14
N THR A 180 3.33 26.12 0.63
CA THR A 180 2.61 26.96 1.57
C THR A 180 2.39 26.17 2.86
N LEU A 181 2.82 26.72 3.96
CA LEU A 181 2.58 26.24 5.31
C LEU A 181 1.59 27.15 6.00
N THR A 182 0.45 26.62 6.41
CA THR A 182 -0.58 27.32 7.18
C THR A 182 -0.51 26.87 8.62
N TYR A 183 -0.40 27.82 9.53
CA TYR A 183 -0.36 27.59 10.96
C TYR A 183 -1.76 27.65 11.57
N LYS A 184 -1.93 27.08 12.76
CA LYS A 184 -3.19 27.04 13.50
C LYS A 184 -3.79 28.42 13.77
N ASP A 185 -2.95 29.45 13.94
CA ASP A 185 -3.36 30.85 14.15
C ASP A 185 -3.83 31.55 12.87
N GLY A 186 -3.81 30.84 11.72
CA GLY A 186 -4.15 31.38 10.41
C GLY A 186 -3.01 32.10 9.70
N SER A 187 -1.86 32.24 10.31
CA SER A 187 -0.68 32.75 9.62
C SER A 187 -0.20 31.76 8.55
N THR A 188 0.43 32.27 7.50
CA THR A 188 0.95 31.44 6.41
C THR A 188 2.40 31.77 6.09
N TYR A 189 3.16 30.75 5.77
CA TYR A 189 4.45 30.89 5.11
C TYR A 189 4.33 30.37 3.68
N MET A 190 4.72 31.16 2.71
CA MET A 190 4.81 30.79 1.30
C MET A 190 6.27 30.96 0.84
N GLY A 191 6.92 29.87 0.46
CA GLY A 191 8.32 29.93 0.08
C GLY A 191 8.95 28.56 -0.14
N LYS A 192 10.29 28.54 -0.12
CA LYS A 192 11.06 27.32 -0.34
C LYS A 192 11.26 26.53 0.94
N PHE A 193 11.24 25.20 0.76
CA PHE A 193 11.56 24.22 1.79
C PHE A 193 12.75 23.36 1.33
N ARG A 194 13.53 22.88 2.27
CA ARG A 194 14.57 21.87 2.08
C ARG A 194 14.62 20.96 3.31
N ASN A 195 14.41 19.66 3.09
CA ASN A 195 14.39 18.65 4.17
C ASN A 195 13.49 19.06 5.36
N ASP A 196 12.22 19.38 5.09
CA ASP A 196 11.16 19.84 6.02
C ASP A 196 11.29 21.26 6.56
N LYS A 197 12.42 21.93 6.37
CA LYS A 197 12.71 23.25 6.92
C LYS A 197 12.51 24.35 5.89
N LYS A 198 12.04 25.51 6.33
CA LYS A 198 12.04 26.73 5.52
C LYS A 198 13.47 27.09 5.14
N ASN A 199 13.72 27.29 3.83
CA ASN A 199 15.07 27.53 3.32
C ASN A 199 15.01 28.35 2.02
N GLY A 200 15.65 29.52 2.00
CA GLY A 200 15.60 30.45 0.87
C GLY A 200 14.55 31.56 1.04
N PRO A 201 14.16 32.23 -0.05
CA PRO A 201 13.19 33.32 0.02
C PRO A 201 11.80 32.81 0.36
N GLY A 202 11.06 33.57 1.16
CA GLY A 202 9.68 33.29 1.50
C GLY A 202 8.97 34.45 2.15
N VAL A 203 7.64 34.40 2.11
CA VAL A 203 6.73 35.42 2.62
C VAL A 203 5.97 34.85 3.80
N MET A 204 6.04 35.52 4.94
CA MET A 204 5.10 35.31 6.05
C MET A 204 3.93 36.26 5.88
N ALA A 205 2.72 35.77 5.94
CA ALA A 205 1.50 36.56 6.02
C ALA A 205 0.76 36.25 7.32
N TYR A 206 0.26 37.27 7.98
CA TYR A 206 -0.41 37.18 9.28
C TYR A 206 -1.91 37.49 9.15
N PRO A 207 -2.76 37.02 10.08
CA PRO A 207 -4.21 37.26 10.05
C PRO A 207 -4.61 38.75 10.08
N ASP A 208 -3.76 39.60 10.64
CA ASP A 208 -3.94 41.06 10.67
C ASP A 208 -3.64 41.76 9.32
N GLY A 209 -3.29 40.97 8.29
CA GLY A 209 -2.95 41.45 6.95
C GLY A 209 -1.48 41.85 6.77
N GLN A 210 -0.68 41.82 7.80
CA GLN A 210 0.75 42.10 7.66
C GLN A 210 1.44 41.02 6.82
N ARG A 211 2.44 41.44 6.02
CA ARG A 211 3.31 40.57 5.24
C ARG A 211 4.77 40.92 5.46
N LYS A 212 5.63 39.87 5.56
CA LYS A 212 7.08 40.04 5.70
C LYS A 212 7.79 39.13 4.72
N GLU A 213 8.57 39.70 3.83
CA GLU A 213 9.48 38.97 2.96
C GLU A 213 10.79 38.73 3.73
N LEU A 214 11.21 37.49 3.82
CA LEU A 214 12.35 37.07 4.60
C LEU A 214 13.18 36.04 3.84
N MET A 215 14.48 36.04 4.08
CA MET A 215 15.33 34.91 3.75
C MET A 215 15.37 33.97 4.94
N TRP A 216 15.35 32.67 4.66
CA TRP A 216 15.32 31.61 5.67
C TRP A 216 16.50 30.68 5.49
N GLU A 217 17.08 30.24 6.58
CA GLU A 217 18.07 29.18 6.65
C GLU A 217 17.70 28.25 7.81
N ASP A 218 17.35 26.99 7.49
CA ASP A 218 16.96 25.96 8.45
C ASP A 218 15.93 26.45 9.49
N ASP A 219 14.79 27.00 9.03
CA ASP A 219 13.68 27.58 9.81
C ASP A 219 13.97 28.89 10.53
N LYS A 220 15.18 29.41 10.43
CA LYS A 220 15.56 30.70 11.06
C LYS A 220 15.52 31.81 10.03
N PRO A 221 14.90 32.95 10.34
CA PRO A 221 15.01 34.14 9.50
C PRO A 221 16.44 34.69 9.50
N VAL A 222 16.96 34.90 8.30
CA VAL A 222 18.30 35.54 8.13
C VAL A 222 18.12 37.06 8.08
N LYS A 223 18.88 37.80 8.85
CA LYS A 223 18.85 39.28 8.83
C LYS A 223 19.30 39.81 7.46
N PRO A 224 18.66 40.84 6.90
CA PRO A 224 19.02 41.40 5.60
C PRO A 224 20.49 41.76 5.43
N ASP A 225 21.15 42.17 6.48
CA ASP A 225 22.53 42.63 6.48
C ASP A 225 23.57 41.54 6.16
N MET A 226 23.19 40.27 6.24
CA MET A 226 24.07 39.13 5.88
C MET A 226 23.96 38.70 4.43
N VAL A 227 23.03 39.26 3.66
CA VAL A 227 22.82 38.88 2.25
C VAL A 227 23.76 39.66 1.31
N GLN A 228 24.36 40.75 1.75
CA GLN A 228 25.18 41.65 0.90
C GLN A 228 26.68 41.28 0.81
N SER A 229 27.17 40.20 1.41
CA SER A 229 28.59 39.89 1.43
C SER A 229 29.01 38.61 0.73
N ARG A 230 28.40 38.26 -0.40
CA ARG A 230 29.05 37.34 -1.36
C ARG A 230 29.58 38.17 -2.54
N PRO A 231 30.86 38.46 -2.64
CA PRO A 231 31.40 39.08 -3.83
C PRO A 231 31.22 38.14 -4.99
N THR A 232 30.57 38.63 -6.06
CA THR A 232 30.56 38.00 -7.36
C THR A 232 32.00 37.91 -7.85
N GLN A 233 32.62 36.75 -7.72
CA GLN A 233 33.89 36.53 -8.43
C GLN A 233 33.55 36.36 -9.91
N LEU A 234 33.65 37.49 -10.63
CA LEU A 234 33.79 37.46 -12.08
C LEU A 234 35.12 36.79 -12.45
N ARG A 235 35.06 35.70 -13.14
CA ARG A 235 36.10 35.18 -14.02
C ARG A 235 35.55 34.94 -15.39
#